data_bbe01f89414ad9f7d9f81124a8de0c47
#
_entry.id   bbe01f89414ad9f7d9f81124a8de0c47
#
_cell.length_a   1.000
_cell.length_b   1.000
_cell.length_c   1.000
_cell.angle_alpha   90.00
_cell.angle_beta   90.00
_cell.angle_gamma   90.00
#
_symmetry.space_group_name_H-M   'P 1'
#
loop_
_entity.id
_entity.type
_entity.pdbx_description
1 polymer ?
#
loop_
_entity_poly.entity_id
_entity_poly.type
_entity_poly.pdbx_seq_one_letter_code
_entity_poly.pdbx_strand_id
1 'polypeptide(L)'
;LSRTTATNTSAGHLRGTAGPRRRPRARPGSWAGYSACVWGVLFAAMSFYWAAGGLVGQGTIGPAVEGPALAREPGFVALMWITAVLKLAAAALGLALATGHPHWLPRWLLLLAGWGAASLLSLYGVANLVQHLLIVAGVVDLPTGLGGALPWHLFLWNPVWLSGAILFTLATVFYSRTSREHKSTKR
;
A
#
# COMPACT_ATOMS: atom_id res chain seq x y z
N LEU A 1 40.02 -78.53 -3.71
CA LEU A 1 39.64 -77.53 -2.70
C LEU A 1 39.40 -76.17 -3.37
N SER A 2 38.18 -75.93 -3.80
CA SER A 2 37.78 -74.61 -4.40
C SER A 2 36.89 -73.91 -3.40
N ARG A 3 37.31 -72.69 -2.98
CA ARG A 3 36.54 -71.80 -2.15
C ARG A 3 35.86 -70.76 -3.09
N THR A 4 34.55 -70.87 -3.19
CA THR A 4 33.71 -69.87 -3.90
C THR A 4 33.44 -68.75 -2.92
N THR A 5 33.94 -67.55 -3.22
CA THR A 5 33.63 -66.29 -2.51
C THR A 5 32.36 -65.66 -3.14
N ALA A 6 31.25 -65.64 -2.42
CA ALA A 6 30.04 -64.94 -2.79
C ALA A 6 30.17 -63.46 -2.42
N THR A 7 30.23 -62.62 -3.42
CA THR A 7 30.14 -61.15 -3.27
C THR A 7 28.67 -60.75 -3.09
N ASN A 8 28.30 -60.34 -1.88
CA ASN A 8 26.99 -59.82 -1.55
C ASN A 8 26.96 -58.31 -1.88
N THR A 9 26.41 -57.97 -3.05
CA THR A 9 26.19 -56.59 -3.47
C THR A 9 24.87 -56.07 -2.90
N SER A 10 24.92 -55.52 -1.69
CA SER A 10 23.79 -54.78 -1.09
C SER A 10 23.65 -53.43 -1.79
N ALA A 11 22.82 -53.37 -2.83
CA ALA A 11 22.35 -52.10 -3.41
C ALA A 11 21.37 -51.41 -2.43
N GLY A 12 21.91 -50.61 -1.52
CA GLY A 12 21.14 -49.73 -0.64
C GLY A 12 20.38 -48.70 -1.44
N HIS A 13 19.12 -48.96 -1.67
CA HIS A 13 18.18 -48.03 -2.31
C HIS A 13 17.89 -46.87 -1.35
N LEU A 14 18.73 -45.81 -1.41
CA LEU A 14 18.48 -44.57 -0.71
C LEU A 14 17.27 -43.89 -1.37
N ARG A 15 16.08 -44.30 -0.98
CA ARG A 15 14.87 -43.51 -1.18
C ARG A 15 14.99 -42.24 -0.32
N GLY A 16 15.51 -41.19 -0.93
CA GLY A 16 15.41 -39.83 -0.38
C GLY A 16 13.93 -39.48 -0.24
N THR A 17 13.38 -39.63 0.95
CA THR A 17 12.08 -39.10 1.29
C THR A 17 12.18 -37.58 1.23
N ALA A 18 11.72 -36.99 0.10
CA ALA A 18 11.54 -35.58 0.01
C ALA A 18 10.58 -35.15 1.12
N GLY A 19 11.11 -34.61 2.20
CA GLY A 19 10.31 -34.12 3.31
C GLY A 19 9.29 -33.09 2.79
N PRO A 20 8.12 -33.00 3.42
CA PRO A 20 7.09 -32.08 2.98
C PRO A 20 7.67 -30.67 2.89
N ARG A 21 7.65 -30.09 1.69
CA ARG A 21 8.06 -28.70 1.44
C ARG A 21 7.26 -27.83 2.38
N ARG A 22 7.87 -27.31 3.43
CA ARG A 22 7.27 -26.36 4.35
C ARG A 22 6.83 -25.15 3.51
N ARG A 23 5.53 -24.98 3.33
CA ARG A 23 4.97 -23.78 2.72
C ARG A 23 5.49 -22.57 3.50
N PRO A 24 5.99 -21.53 2.84
CA PRO A 24 6.40 -20.32 3.51
C PRO A 24 5.24 -19.82 4.37
N ARG A 25 5.43 -19.80 5.68
CA ARG A 25 4.43 -19.28 6.61
C ARG A 25 4.32 -17.79 6.35
N ALA A 26 3.15 -17.32 5.92
CA ALA A 26 2.89 -15.89 5.75
C ALA A 26 3.26 -15.15 7.05
N ARG A 27 3.98 -14.05 6.94
CA ARG A 27 4.34 -13.23 8.11
C ARG A 27 3.06 -12.75 8.80
N PRO A 28 2.95 -12.84 10.14
CA PRO A 28 1.82 -12.29 10.85
C PRO A 28 1.65 -10.79 10.48
N GLY A 29 0.44 -10.40 10.07
CA GLY A 29 0.15 -9.01 9.70
C GLY A 29 0.60 -8.56 8.30
N SER A 30 1.15 -9.45 7.45
CA SER A 30 1.48 -9.11 6.05
C SER A 30 0.26 -8.68 5.23
N TRP A 31 -0.93 -9.08 5.64
CA TRP A 31 -2.18 -8.68 4.99
C TRP A 31 -2.34 -7.14 4.91
N ALA A 32 -1.96 -6.41 5.97
CA ALA A 32 -2.05 -4.95 6.00
C ALA A 32 -1.18 -4.31 4.90
N GLY A 33 0.05 -4.82 4.70
CA GLY A 33 0.93 -4.35 3.64
C GLY A 33 0.42 -4.70 2.24
N TYR A 34 -0.14 -5.90 2.04
CA TYR A 34 -0.79 -6.25 0.76
C TYR A 34 -2.02 -5.39 0.50
N SER A 35 -2.85 -5.13 1.51
CA SER A 35 -4.00 -4.24 1.37
C SER A 35 -3.59 -2.80 1.08
N ALA A 36 -2.51 -2.29 1.70
CA ALA A 36 -1.93 -0.99 1.38
C ALA A 36 -1.41 -0.93 -0.07
N CYS A 37 -0.79 -2.01 -0.56
CA CYS A 37 -0.37 -2.13 -1.95
C CYS A 37 -1.57 -2.06 -2.90
N VAL A 38 -2.60 -2.86 -2.68
CA VAL A 38 -3.82 -2.85 -3.51
C VAL A 38 -4.48 -1.47 -3.50
N TRP A 39 -4.62 -0.87 -2.32
CA TRP A 39 -5.15 0.50 -2.17
C TRP A 39 -4.34 1.50 -3.01
N GLY A 40 -3.00 1.45 -2.90
CA GLY A 40 -2.11 2.34 -3.65
C GLY A 40 -2.19 2.13 -5.16
N VAL A 41 -2.28 0.87 -5.63
CA VAL A 41 -2.43 0.55 -7.07
C VAL A 41 -3.74 1.09 -7.62
N LEU A 42 -4.86 0.86 -6.93
CA LEU A 42 -6.17 1.35 -7.37
C LEU A 42 -6.19 2.89 -7.42
N PHE A 43 -5.59 3.53 -6.42
CA PHE A 43 -5.52 4.97 -6.35
C PHE A 43 -4.56 5.58 -7.39
N ALA A 44 -3.47 4.89 -7.71
CA ALA A 44 -2.55 5.26 -8.79
C ALA A 44 -3.23 5.10 -10.15
N ALA A 45 -3.93 3.98 -10.39
CA ALA A 45 -4.64 3.72 -11.63
C ALA A 45 -5.67 4.82 -11.97
N MET A 46 -6.40 5.30 -10.95
CA MET A 46 -7.33 6.41 -11.12
C MET A 46 -6.61 7.72 -11.51
N SER A 47 -5.46 8.01 -10.88
CA SER A 47 -4.67 9.19 -11.24
C SER A 47 -4.05 9.09 -12.63
N PHE A 48 -3.61 7.91 -13.05
CA PHE A 48 -3.15 7.65 -14.42
C PHE A 48 -4.29 7.82 -15.42
N TYR A 49 -5.48 7.31 -15.11
CA TYR A 49 -6.67 7.49 -15.94
C TYR A 49 -6.98 8.97 -16.16
N TRP A 50 -6.94 9.78 -15.11
CA TRP A 50 -7.16 11.23 -15.21
C TRP A 50 -6.03 11.95 -15.95
N ALA A 51 -4.78 11.59 -15.70
CA ALA A 51 -3.62 12.12 -16.42
C ALA A 51 -3.70 11.87 -17.92
N ALA A 52 -4.20 10.69 -18.32
CA ALA A 52 -4.42 10.31 -19.72
C ALA A 52 -5.63 11.03 -20.36
N GLY A 53 -6.43 11.75 -19.58
CA GLY A 53 -7.59 12.52 -20.08
C GLY A 53 -8.95 11.91 -19.76
N GLY A 54 -9.00 10.91 -18.89
CA GLY A 54 -10.25 10.39 -18.38
C GLY A 54 -10.97 11.42 -17.49
N LEU A 55 -12.30 11.51 -17.61
CA LEU A 55 -13.12 12.51 -16.91
C LEU A 55 -14.01 11.90 -15.82
N VAL A 56 -14.19 10.58 -15.83
CA VAL A 56 -15.09 9.92 -14.88
C VAL A 56 -14.61 10.13 -13.45
N GLY A 57 -15.51 10.62 -12.60
CA GLY A 57 -15.25 10.84 -11.18
C GLY A 57 -14.64 12.19 -10.81
N GLN A 58 -14.18 13.00 -11.76
CA GLN A 58 -13.56 14.31 -11.46
C GLN A 58 -14.56 15.29 -10.83
N GLY A 59 -15.81 15.32 -11.28
CA GLY A 59 -16.86 16.15 -10.70
C GLY A 59 -17.19 15.82 -9.24
N THR A 60 -16.82 14.59 -8.77
CA THR A 60 -16.97 14.22 -7.35
C THR A 60 -15.95 14.89 -6.43
N ILE A 61 -14.88 15.47 -6.99
CA ILE A 61 -13.85 16.19 -6.22
C ILE A 61 -14.20 17.69 -6.15
N GLY A 62 -14.88 18.20 -7.15
CA GLY A 62 -15.31 19.59 -7.21
C GLY A 62 -14.59 20.42 -8.27
N PRO A 63 -15.01 21.68 -8.42
CA PRO A 63 -14.61 22.54 -9.54
C PRO A 63 -13.11 22.85 -9.60
N ALA A 64 -12.42 22.81 -8.47
CA ALA A 64 -10.97 23.01 -8.42
C ALA A 64 -10.16 21.93 -9.17
N VAL A 65 -10.75 20.76 -9.39
CA VAL A 65 -10.15 19.65 -10.15
C VAL A 65 -10.83 19.52 -11.52
N GLU A 66 -12.15 19.62 -11.56
CA GLU A 66 -12.94 19.44 -12.77
C GLU A 66 -12.62 20.48 -13.87
N GLY A 67 -12.52 21.76 -13.52
CA GLY A 67 -12.22 22.83 -14.46
C GLY A 67 -10.86 22.65 -15.17
N PRO A 68 -9.74 22.57 -14.42
CA PRO A 68 -8.42 22.33 -15.00
C PRO A 68 -8.30 21.01 -15.76
N ALA A 69 -9.05 19.99 -15.36
CA ALA A 69 -9.07 18.71 -16.04
C ALA A 69 -9.77 18.78 -17.41
N LEU A 70 -10.94 19.44 -17.47
CA LEU A 70 -11.68 19.67 -18.72
C LEU A 70 -10.86 20.53 -19.69
N ALA A 71 -10.21 21.59 -19.18
CA ALA A 71 -9.34 22.46 -19.94
C ALA A 71 -8.01 21.80 -20.35
N ARG A 72 -7.69 20.61 -19.82
CA ARG A 72 -6.40 19.93 -20.04
C ARG A 72 -5.21 20.82 -19.73
N GLU A 73 -5.31 21.60 -18.65
CA GLU A 73 -4.23 22.49 -18.24
C GLU A 73 -2.92 21.76 -18.05
N PRO A 74 -1.80 22.18 -18.67
CA PRO A 74 -0.54 21.44 -18.60
C PRO A 74 -0.04 21.20 -17.18
N GLY A 75 -0.22 22.19 -16.29
CA GLY A 75 0.15 22.09 -14.87
C GLY A 75 -0.68 21.04 -14.13
N PHE A 76 -1.98 20.96 -14.39
CA PHE A 76 -2.85 19.93 -13.83
C PHE A 76 -2.48 18.53 -14.33
N VAL A 77 -2.25 18.38 -15.64
CA VAL A 77 -1.86 17.10 -16.23
C VAL A 77 -0.52 16.62 -15.63
N ALA A 78 0.46 17.51 -15.53
CA ALA A 78 1.75 17.18 -14.89
C ALA A 78 1.57 16.76 -13.43
N LEU A 79 0.74 17.48 -12.66
CA LEU A 79 0.41 17.14 -11.28
C LEU A 79 -0.22 15.75 -11.17
N MET A 80 -1.13 15.40 -12.08
CA MET A 80 -1.77 14.07 -12.10
C MET A 80 -0.77 12.96 -12.38
N TRP A 81 0.18 13.15 -13.30
CA TRP A 81 1.27 12.19 -13.54
C TRP A 81 2.17 12.02 -12.32
N ILE A 82 2.59 13.12 -11.69
CA ILE A 82 3.42 13.09 -10.49
C ILE A 82 2.71 12.35 -9.35
N THR A 83 1.44 12.69 -9.10
CA THR A 83 0.68 12.03 -8.03
C THR A 83 0.41 10.56 -8.31
N ALA A 84 0.22 10.17 -9.58
CA ALA A 84 0.08 8.77 -9.98
C ALA A 84 1.35 7.97 -9.67
N VAL A 85 2.52 8.50 -10.03
CA VAL A 85 3.83 7.87 -9.73
C VAL A 85 4.06 7.79 -8.22
N LEU A 86 3.76 8.84 -7.46
CA LEU A 86 3.87 8.82 -5.99
C LEU A 86 2.96 7.76 -5.34
N LYS A 87 1.73 7.62 -5.83
CA LYS A 87 0.80 6.58 -5.36
C LYS A 87 1.29 5.18 -5.72
N LEU A 88 1.90 5.01 -6.89
CA LEU A 88 2.51 3.74 -7.28
C LEU A 88 3.73 3.42 -6.40
N ALA A 89 4.55 4.42 -6.06
CA ALA A 89 5.64 4.25 -5.10
C ALA A 89 5.12 3.87 -3.70
N ALA A 90 4.00 4.45 -3.27
CA ALA A 90 3.32 4.06 -2.03
C ALA A 90 2.82 2.61 -2.09
N ALA A 91 2.27 2.16 -3.23
CA ALA A 91 1.90 0.76 -3.42
C ALA A 91 3.10 -0.18 -3.30
N ALA A 92 4.24 0.17 -3.92
CA ALA A 92 5.49 -0.58 -3.80
C ALA A 92 6.01 -0.61 -2.35
N LEU A 93 5.87 0.49 -1.60
CA LEU A 93 6.17 0.54 -0.17
C LEU A 93 5.28 -0.42 0.63
N GLY A 94 3.97 -0.46 0.37
CA GLY A 94 3.04 -1.41 0.99
C GLY A 94 3.48 -2.86 0.76
N LEU A 95 3.86 -3.19 -0.48
CA LEU A 95 4.38 -4.51 -0.83
C LEU A 95 5.71 -4.81 -0.12
N ALA A 96 6.62 -3.85 -0.05
CA ALA A 96 7.89 -3.99 0.66
C ALA A 96 7.69 -4.25 2.17
N LEU A 97 6.74 -3.58 2.80
CA LEU A 97 6.37 -3.80 4.20
C LEU A 97 5.76 -5.20 4.41
N ALA A 98 4.95 -5.70 3.46
CA ALA A 98 4.35 -7.03 3.53
C ALA A 98 5.39 -8.14 3.40
N THR A 99 6.29 -8.03 2.44
CA THR A 99 7.25 -9.09 2.07
C THR A 99 8.59 -8.99 2.80
N GLY A 100 8.96 -7.79 3.25
CA GLY A 100 10.28 -7.48 3.76
C GLY A 100 11.38 -7.43 2.67
N HIS A 101 10.98 -7.33 1.42
CA HIS A 101 11.84 -7.11 0.25
C HIS A 101 11.66 -5.68 -0.26
N PRO A 102 12.64 -5.08 -0.90
CA PRO A 102 13.93 -5.65 -1.34
C PRO A 102 14.99 -5.64 -0.22
N HIS A 103 15.86 -6.65 -0.19
CA HIS A 103 16.91 -6.80 0.83
C HIS A 103 17.99 -5.70 0.80
N TRP A 104 18.12 -4.95 -0.30
CA TRP A 104 19.06 -3.85 -0.45
C TRP A 104 18.58 -2.55 0.25
N LEU A 105 17.26 -2.44 0.55
CA LEU A 105 16.75 -1.31 1.31
C LEU A 105 16.98 -1.52 2.81
N PRO A 106 17.66 -0.59 3.48
CA PRO A 106 17.86 -0.69 4.91
C PRO A 106 16.53 -0.57 5.65
N ARG A 107 16.37 -1.37 6.70
CA ARG A 107 15.13 -1.44 7.49
C ARG A 107 14.66 -0.07 7.99
N TRP A 108 15.59 0.80 8.40
CA TRP A 108 15.25 2.13 8.92
C TRP A 108 14.54 2.98 7.86
N LEU A 109 14.95 2.84 6.59
CA LEU A 109 14.34 3.58 5.48
C LEU A 109 12.90 3.11 5.23
N LEU A 110 12.64 1.80 5.27
CA LEU A 110 11.28 1.26 5.15
C LEU A 110 10.38 1.72 6.31
N LEU A 111 10.92 1.78 7.53
CA LEU A 111 10.18 2.29 8.69
C LEU A 111 9.92 3.80 8.56
N LEU A 112 10.92 4.56 8.15
CA LEU A 112 10.78 6.01 7.94
C LEU A 112 9.74 6.31 6.86
N ALA A 113 9.83 5.62 5.71
CA ALA A 113 8.88 5.77 4.63
C ALA A 113 7.46 5.31 5.03
N GLY A 114 7.35 4.20 5.76
CA GLY A 114 6.07 3.68 6.25
C GLY A 114 5.39 4.62 7.23
N TRP A 115 6.13 5.12 8.24
CA TRP A 115 5.61 6.11 9.18
C TRP A 115 5.35 7.46 8.50
N GLY A 116 6.19 7.88 7.56
CA GLY A 116 5.99 9.09 6.76
C GLY A 116 4.70 9.02 5.95
N ALA A 117 4.45 7.91 5.24
CA ALA A 117 3.21 7.69 4.50
C ALA A 117 1.98 7.66 5.44
N ALA A 118 2.06 6.93 6.56
CA ALA A 118 0.99 6.87 7.54
C ALA A 118 0.65 8.25 8.11
N SER A 119 1.67 9.02 8.53
CA SER A 119 1.47 10.37 9.08
C SER A 119 0.91 11.35 8.06
N LEU A 120 1.44 11.34 6.84
CA LEU A 120 0.97 12.22 5.75
C LEU A 120 -0.50 11.95 5.41
N LEU A 121 -0.85 10.68 5.24
CA LEU A 121 -2.23 10.27 4.92
C LEU A 121 -3.18 10.56 6.08
N SER A 122 -2.74 10.35 7.33
CA SER A 122 -3.53 10.68 8.53
C SER A 122 -3.78 12.18 8.63
N LEU A 123 -2.73 12.99 8.51
CA LEU A 123 -2.86 14.44 8.59
C LEU A 123 -3.78 14.98 7.49
N TYR A 124 -3.57 14.55 6.25
CA TYR A 124 -4.39 14.97 5.13
C TYR A 124 -5.85 14.51 5.30
N GLY A 125 -6.07 13.22 5.61
CA GLY A 125 -7.42 12.65 5.74
C GLY A 125 -8.19 13.26 6.91
N VAL A 126 -7.55 13.45 8.07
CA VAL A 126 -8.19 14.08 9.25
C VAL A 126 -8.46 15.56 8.98
N ALA A 127 -7.51 16.32 8.42
CA ALA A 127 -7.72 17.74 8.13
C ALA A 127 -8.90 17.95 7.18
N ASN A 128 -8.97 17.16 6.09
CA ASN A 128 -10.09 17.21 5.15
C ASN A 128 -11.42 16.82 5.82
N LEU A 129 -11.43 15.76 6.62
CA LEU A 129 -12.65 15.35 7.33
C LEU A 129 -13.13 16.44 8.27
N VAL A 130 -12.25 17.02 9.08
CA VAL A 130 -12.59 18.12 10.00
C VAL A 130 -13.13 19.31 9.23
N GLN A 131 -12.48 19.73 8.14
CA GLN A 131 -12.96 20.82 7.30
C GLN A 131 -14.37 20.57 6.78
N HIS A 132 -14.63 19.37 6.22
CA HIS A 132 -15.95 19.05 5.68
C HIS A 132 -17.03 18.98 6.79
N LEU A 133 -16.68 18.49 7.99
CA LEU A 133 -17.59 18.48 9.13
C LEU A 133 -17.92 19.91 9.62
N LEU A 134 -16.94 20.82 9.62
CA LEU A 134 -17.16 22.22 9.98
C LEU A 134 -18.08 22.93 8.97
N ILE A 135 -17.97 22.58 7.68
CA ILE A 135 -18.87 23.08 6.62
C ILE A 135 -20.31 22.56 6.90
N VAL A 136 -20.47 21.26 7.17
CA VAL A 136 -21.79 20.69 7.48
C VAL A 136 -22.40 21.28 8.76
N ALA A 137 -21.57 21.60 9.74
CA ALA A 137 -22.01 22.25 10.99
C ALA A 137 -22.31 23.75 10.83
N GLY A 138 -22.09 24.34 9.66
CA GLY A 138 -22.32 25.76 9.39
C GLY A 138 -21.29 26.69 10.06
N VAL A 139 -20.15 26.17 10.51
CA VAL A 139 -19.07 26.93 11.13
C VAL A 139 -18.17 27.59 10.06
N VAL A 140 -18.07 26.94 8.92
CA VAL A 140 -17.29 27.40 7.76
C VAL A 140 -18.22 27.48 6.56
N ASP A 141 -18.14 28.57 5.79
CA ASP A 141 -18.94 28.75 4.60
C ASP A 141 -18.61 27.67 3.54
N LEU A 142 -19.66 27.23 2.85
CA LEU A 142 -19.51 26.28 1.75
C LEU A 142 -18.83 26.98 0.56
N PRO A 143 -17.66 26.55 0.12
CA PRO A 143 -17.02 27.12 -1.08
C PRO A 143 -17.91 27.00 -2.31
N THR A 144 -17.90 28.04 -3.15
CA THR A 144 -18.70 28.09 -4.37
C THR A 144 -18.45 26.88 -5.26
N GLY A 145 -19.53 26.20 -5.63
CA GLY A 145 -19.49 25.00 -6.47
C GLY A 145 -19.18 23.68 -5.77
N LEU A 146 -18.81 23.68 -4.48
CA LEU A 146 -18.51 22.45 -3.75
C LEU A 146 -19.77 21.68 -3.31
N GLY A 147 -20.97 22.29 -3.35
CA GLY A 147 -22.21 21.70 -2.82
C GLY A 147 -22.52 20.31 -3.39
N GLY A 148 -22.36 20.11 -4.69
CA GLY A 148 -22.56 18.82 -5.33
C GLY A 148 -21.47 17.77 -5.02
N ALA A 149 -20.26 18.22 -4.67
CA ALA A 149 -19.15 17.34 -4.36
C ALA A 149 -19.03 17.01 -2.87
N LEU A 150 -19.64 17.80 -1.97
CA LEU A 150 -19.53 17.63 -0.52
C LEU A 150 -19.95 16.22 -0.02
N PRO A 151 -21.06 15.61 -0.47
CA PRO A 151 -21.41 14.25 -0.10
C PRO A 151 -20.34 13.23 -0.52
N TRP A 152 -19.75 13.41 -1.71
CA TRP A 152 -18.68 12.54 -2.19
C TRP A 152 -17.42 12.65 -1.33
N HIS A 153 -17.09 13.85 -0.86
CA HIS A 153 -15.99 14.02 0.09
C HIS A 153 -16.24 13.30 1.40
N LEU A 154 -17.44 13.43 1.97
CA LEU A 154 -17.79 12.80 3.25
C LEU A 154 -17.83 11.27 3.16
N PHE A 155 -18.48 10.72 2.14
CA PHE A 155 -18.78 9.29 2.08
C PHE A 155 -17.82 8.47 1.22
N LEU A 156 -17.04 9.09 0.35
CA LEU A 156 -16.07 8.40 -0.50
C LEU A 156 -14.63 8.85 -0.21
N TRP A 157 -14.32 10.14 -0.43
CA TRP A 157 -12.93 10.59 -0.42
C TRP A 157 -12.28 10.56 0.95
N ASN A 158 -12.96 11.05 2.00
CA ASN A 158 -12.43 11.01 3.37
C ASN A 158 -12.23 9.57 3.86
N PRO A 159 -13.18 8.63 3.73
CA PRO A 159 -12.96 7.22 4.04
C PRO A 159 -11.81 6.58 3.26
N VAL A 160 -11.65 6.91 1.98
CA VAL A 160 -10.53 6.39 1.16
C VAL A 160 -9.19 6.87 1.69
N TRP A 161 -9.03 8.15 2.02
CA TRP A 161 -7.79 8.67 2.59
C TRP A 161 -7.48 8.07 3.97
N LEU A 162 -8.47 7.99 4.84
CA LEU A 162 -8.33 7.42 6.18
C LEU A 162 -8.03 5.92 6.14
N SER A 163 -8.63 5.17 5.20
CA SER A 163 -8.31 3.75 5.04
C SER A 163 -6.84 3.55 4.66
N GLY A 164 -6.31 4.37 3.76
CA GLY A 164 -4.88 4.36 3.44
C GLY A 164 -4.00 4.64 4.67
N ALA A 165 -4.36 5.65 5.48
CA ALA A 165 -3.66 5.97 6.72
C ALA A 165 -3.62 4.78 7.69
N ILE A 166 -4.77 4.13 7.91
CA ILE A 166 -4.88 2.94 8.77
C ILE A 166 -4.04 1.79 8.22
N LEU A 167 -4.13 1.50 6.93
CA LEU A 167 -3.41 0.39 6.30
C LEU A 167 -1.89 0.57 6.40
N PHE A 168 -1.36 1.77 6.11
CA PHE A 168 0.07 2.05 6.25
C PHE A 168 0.53 2.02 7.70
N THR A 169 -0.28 2.52 8.64
CA THR A 169 0.00 2.43 10.07
C THR A 169 0.13 0.98 10.51
N LEU A 170 -0.87 0.15 10.21
CA LEU A 170 -0.87 -1.27 10.56
C LEU A 170 0.28 -2.03 9.91
N ALA A 171 0.52 -1.81 8.61
CA ALA A 171 1.62 -2.44 7.89
C ALA A 171 2.98 -2.11 8.54
N THR A 172 3.21 -0.85 8.90
CA THR A 172 4.46 -0.39 9.53
C THR A 172 4.62 -0.96 10.94
N VAL A 173 3.54 -0.99 11.73
CA VAL A 173 3.54 -1.60 13.08
C VAL A 173 3.86 -3.08 13.01
N PHE A 174 3.19 -3.84 12.14
CA PHE A 174 3.46 -5.29 12.01
C PHE A 174 4.88 -5.56 11.51
N TYR A 175 5.35 -4.79 10.54
CA TYR A 175 6.73 -4.89 10.06
C TYR A 175 7.75 -4.60 11.17
N SER A 176 7.49 -3.60 12.01
CA SER A 176 8.38 -3.25 13.12
C SER A 176 8.47 -4.35 14.18
N ARG A 177 7.34 -5.00 14.52
CA ARG A 177 7.26 -6.08 15.53
C ARG A 177 7.96 -7.36 15.08
N THR A 178 7.66 -7.84 13.88
CA THR A 178 8.26 -9.07 13.34
C THR A 178 9.79 -9.00 13.28
N SER A 179 10.33 -7.81 13.09
CA SER A 179 11.77 -7.62 13.01
C SER A 179 12.46 -7.57 14.39
N ARG A 180 11.73 -7.34 15.49
CA ARG A 180 12.27 -7.37 16.85
C ARG A 180 12.43 -8.80 17.35
N GLU A 181 11.47 -9.67 17.06
CA GLU A 181 11.51 -11.09 17.45
C GLU A 181 12.73 -11.80 16.86
N HIS A 182 13.08 -11.51 15.62
CA HIS A 182 14.25 -12.13 14.95
C HIS A 182 15.61 -11.75 15.57
N LYS A 183 15.70 -10.60 16.27
CA LYS A 183 16.90 -10.17 17.00
C LYS A 183 17.00 -10.83 18.38
N SER A 184 15.88 -11.12 19.04
CA SER A 184 15.84 -11.73 20.36
C SER A 184 16.25 -13.23 20.31
N THR A 185 15.93 -13.91 19.23
CA THR A 185 16.23 -15.36 19.07
C THR A 185 17.70 -15.63 18.69
N LYS A 186 18.48 -14.60 18.36
CA LYS A 186 19.91 -14.70 17.99
C LYS A 186 20.88 -14.31 19.12
N ARG A 187 20.38 -14.00 20.31
CA ARG A 187 21.16 -13.76 21.52
C ARG A 187 21.00 -14.90 22.51
#